data_11733a55f733afa04d4f5eaa89a7aa42
#
_entry.id   11733a55f733afa04d4f5eaa89a7aa42
#
_cell.length_a   1.000
_cell.length_b   1.000
_cell.length_c   1.000
_cell.angle_alpha   90.00
_cell.angle_beta   90.00
_cell.angle_gamma   90.00
#
_symmetry.space_group_name_H-M   'P 1'
#
loop_
_entity.id
_entity.type
_entity.pdbx_description
1 polymer ?
#
loop_
_entity_poly.entity_id
_entity_poly.type
_entity_poly.pdbx_seq_one_letter_code
_entity_poly.pdbx_strand_id
1 'polypeptide(L)'
;MNQPASTRFHCFRNDAMADNDATALAERIRSGEVSVQEVTAAAIERARLAAPVINGVVAERYQPALTQSQRPGAQAGPFAGVPTYIKDNTDVEGLPTGHGSQAVPPRVAKRTSPFAEQMLAQGYVCLGKSTLPEFGFNASTEPAQGNPTRNPWNLDYSCGASSGGAAALVAAGVVPIAHANDGGGSIRIPAACCGLVGLKPTRGRVVDNDAARDLPVNIISDGVVTRSVRDTAGFLAHAESWFKNRKLPAIGHVHGPSGRQLRIGLVLDSINGHPTDTETRQTVEQTARYLEKLGHIIEPMDVPVASSFPEDFALYWGMLAFGVKARGKKLYHPDFDKTRVDGLTNGLDRMFRRQFWRLPAVIWRLKRSWHDYQRHMNDYDAVLTPVLGHTTPQLGHLNPGVPFDTLFERLTRYVSFTPLANATGAPAIALPMGESSQHLPISVQFMGRHGDERTLLEIAYALEANHPWPTLSQAARSNQA
;
A
#
# COMPACT_ATOMS: atom_id res chain seq x y z
N MET A 1 15.24 -35.45 14.12
CA MET A 1 14.26 -34.89 13.20
C MET A 1 14.53 -33.36 13.21
N ASN A 2 15.08 -32.80 12.12
CA ASN A 2 15.27 -31.37 12.00
C ASN A 2 13.88 -30.74 11.97
N GLN A 3 13.57 -29.86 12.93
CA GLN A 3 12.43 -28.98 12.79
C GLN A 3 12.59 -28.19 11.48
N PRO A 4 11.57 -28.10 10.62
CA PRO A 4 11.67 -27.25 9.45
C PRO A 4 12.01 -25.83 9.92
N ALA A 5 13.00 -25.20 9.29
CA ALA A 5 13.36 -23.82 9.58
C ALA A 5 12.08 -22.96 9.51
N SER A 6 11.87 -22.10 10.50
CA SER A 6 10.71 -21.22 10.54
C SER A 6 10.60 -20.44 9.22
N THR A 7 9.50 -20.60 8.51
CA THR A 7 9.22 -19.82 7.29
C THR A 7 8.88 -18.35 7.58
N ARG A 8 8.73 -17.98 8.86
CA ARG A 8 8.45 -16.61 9.34
C ARG A 8 9.74 -15.90 9.72
N PHE A 9 9.77 -14.58 9.49
CA PHE A 9 10.91 -13.73 9.83
C PHE A 9 10.47 -12.39 10.40
N HIS A 10 11.06 -11.97 11.52
CA HIS A 10 10.88 -10.63 12.07
C HIS A 10 12.13 -10.12 12.79
N CYS A 11 12.21 -8.79 12.95
CA CYS A 11 13.31 -8.06 13.59
C CYS A 11 12.92 -7.46 14.96
N PHE A 12 11.73 -7.75 15.48
CA PHE A 12 11.29 -7.28 16.78
C PHE A 12 12.22 -7.83 17.87
N ARG A 13 12.74 -6.93 18.71
CA ARG A 13 13.63 -7.26 19.81
C ARG A 13 13.60 -6.16 20.88
N ASN A 14 14.21 -6.41 22.03
CA ASN A 14 14.36 -5.44 23.10
C ASN A 14 15.53 -4.47 22.78
N ASP A 15 15.23 -3.45 21.95
CA ASP A 15 16.11 -2.35 21.57
C ASP A 15 15.35 -1.01 21.74
N ALA A 16 15.94 0.12 21.32
CA ALA A 16 15.30 1.44 21.43
C ALA A 16 13.94 1.56 20.75
N MET A 17 13.65 0.72 19.74
CA MET A 17 12.35 0.68 19.06
C MET A 17 11.36 -0.26 19.74
N ALA A 18 11.81 -1.34 20.37
CA ALA A 18 10.97 -2.42 20.91
C ALA A 18 9.88 -2.87 19.90
N ASP A 19 8.64 -3.10 20.36
CA ASP A 19 7.47 -3.42 19.50
C ASP A 19 6.59 -2.18 19.24
N ASN A 20 7.11 -0.96 19.52
CA ASN A 20 6.32 0.27 19.41
C ASN A 20 5.88 0.54 17.97
N ASP A 21 4.65 1.06 17.81
CA ASP A 21 4.20 1.70 16.59
C ASP A 21 4.80 3.13 16.46
N ALA A 22 4.51 3.84 15.37
CA ALA A 22 5.11 5.15 15.11
C ALA A 22 4.71 6.20 16.16
N THR A 23 3.46 6.15 16.61
CA THR A 23 2.92 7.08 17.62
C THR A 23 3.60 6.88 18.97
N ALA A 24 3.66 5.64 19.47
CA ALA A 24 4.34 5.35 20.73
C ALA A 24 5.84 5.65 20.67
N LEU A 25 6.48 5.34 19.54
CA LEU A 25 7.90 5.63 19.35
C LEU A 25 8.19 7.14 19.37
N ALA A 26 7.34 7.94 18.68
CA ALA A 26 7.45 9.39 18.70
C ALA A 26 7.26 9.98 20.11
N GLU A 27 6.38 9.39 20.91
CA GLU A 27 6.17 9.80 22.30
C GLU A 27 7.36 9.49 23.20
N ARG A 28 7.94 8.29 23.09
CA ARG A 28 9.15 7.90 23.82
C ARG A 28 10.36 8.79 23.47
N ILE A 29 10.49 9.19 22.21
CA ILE A 29 11.52 10.15 21.77
C ILE A 29 11.25 11.52 22.41
N ARG A 30 10.01 12.01 22.37
CA ARG A 30 9.62 13.31 22.91
C ARG A 30 9.81 13.40 24.41
N SER A 31 9.53 12.32 25.15
CA SER A 31 9.75 12.25 26.60
C SER A 31 11.22 12.10 26.99
N GLY A 32 12.12 11.85 26.02
CA GLY A 32 13.54 11.61 26.27
C GLY A 32 13.86 10.21 26.82
N GLU A 33 12.91 9.27 26.78
CA GLU A 33 13.14 7.88 27.19
C GLU A 33 14.11 7.18 26.24
N VAL A 34 14.06 7.52 24.95
CA VAL A 34 15.01 7.09 23.92
C VAL A 34 15.41 8.29 23.06
N SER A 35 16.65 8.32 22.60
CA SER A 35 17.13 9.34 21.67
C SER A 35 16.83 8.99 20.21
N VAL A 36 16.74 10.00 19.35
CA VAL A 36 16.61 9.80 17.89
C VAL A 36 17.78 8.97 17.34
N GLN A 37 18.98 9.17 17.89
CA GLN A 37 20.17 8.42 17.48
C GLN A 37 20.06 6.93 17.81
N GLU A 38 19.61 6.57 19.03
CA GLU A 38 19.42 5.17 19.41
C GLU A 38 18.36 4.48 18.57
N VAL A 39 17.23 5.16 18.34
CA VAL A 39 16.14 4.67 17.47
C VAL A 39 16.60 4.47 16.03
N THR A 40 17.35 5.45 15.48
CA THR A 40 17.90 5.37 14.11
C THR A 40 18.89 4.21 13.99
N ALA A 41 19.77 4.04 14.97
CA ALA A 41 20.74 2.94 14.99
C ALA A 41 20.04 1.58 15.09
N ALA A 42 19.04 1.44 15.96
CA ALA A 42 18.24 0.21 16.08
C ALA A 42 17.53 -0.15 14.78
N ALA A 43 16.92 0.83 14.09
CA ALA A 43 16.26 0.60 12.80
C ALA A 43 17.24 0.15 11.71
N ILE A 44 18.44 0.72 11.66
CA ILE A 44 19.50 0.33 10.73
C ILE A 44 19.96 -1.10 10.99
N GLU A 45 20.17 -1.49 12.25
CA GLU A 45 20.52 -2.86 12.60
C GLU A 45 19.42 -3.86 12.21
N ARG A 46 18.14 -3.52 12.46
CA ARG A 46 17.01 -4.33 12.01
C ARG A 46 16.97 -4.45 10.48
N ALA A 47 17.25 -3.36 9.75
CA ALA A 47 17.31 -3.35 8.29
C ALA A 47 18.42 -4.26 7.74
N ARG A 48 19.61 -4.23 8.36
CA ARG A 48 20.73 -5.11 7.99
C ARG A 48 20.42 -6.59 8.21
N LEU A 49 19.71 -6.93 9.27
CA LEU A 49 19.25 -8.30 9.53
C LEU A 49 18.18 -8.75 8.51
N ALA A 50 17.28 -7.84 8.12
CA ALA A 50 16.21 -8.13 7.20
C ALA A 50 16.69 -8.23 5.73
N ALA A 51 17.73 -7.50 5.37
CA ALA A 51 18.19 -7.37 3.98
C ALA A 51 18.42 -8.73 3.27
N PRO A 52 19.20 -9.69 3.82
CA PRO A 52 19.48 -10.96 3.16
C PRO A 52 18.25 -11.89 3.11
N VAL A 53 17.23 -11.68 3.95
CA VAL A 53 16.07 -12.54 4.08
C VAL A 53 14.87 -12.01 3.31
N ILE A 54 14.54 -10.73 3.50
CA ILE A 54 13.33 -10.10 2.95
C ILE A 54 13.60 -9.45 1.60
N ASN A 55 14.79 -8.88 1.39
CA ASN A 55 15.13 -8.10 0.18
C ASN A 55 14.15 -6.93 -0.06
N GLY A 56 13.87 -6.13 0.98
CA GLY A 56 12.90 -5.03 0.95
C GLY A 56 13.51 -3.65 0.69
N VAL A 57 14.85 -3.51 0.72
CA VAL A 57 15.59 -2.25 0.56
C VAL A 57 16.36 -2.27 -0.76
N VAL A 58 16.24 -1.21 -1.56
CA VAL A 58 16.98 -1.05 -2.85
C VAL A 58 18.05 0.02 -2.81
N ALA A 59 17.93 1.00 -1.92
CA ALA A 59 18.95 2.02 -1.71
C ALA A 59 18.98 2.44 -0.23
N GLU A 60 20.19 2.55 0.33
CA GLU A 60 20.43 2.87 1.73
C GLU A 60 20.82 4.35 1.90
N ARG A 61 20.40 4.95 3.03
CA ARG A 61 20.78 6.29 3.47
C ARG A 61 21.27 6.27 4.93
N TYR A 62 21.86 5.17 5.38
CA TYR A 62 22.13 4.91 6.81
C TYR A 62 23.09 5.93 7.42
N GLN A 63 24.24 6.18 6.78
CA GLN A 63 25.22 7.12 7.35
C GLN A 63 24.70 8.57 7.40
N PRO A 64 24.06 9.12 6.34
CA PRO A 64 23.39 10.44 6.43
C PRO A 64 22.28 10.49 7.47
N ALA A 65 21.50 9.41 7.66
CA ALA A 65 20.45 9.34 8.69
C ALA A 65 21.04 9.39 10.10
N LEU A 66 22.10 8.64 10.38
CA LEU A 66 22.83 8.71 11.66
C LEU A 66 23.40 10.11 11.93
N THR A 67 24.03 10.73 10.95
CA THR A 67 24.54 12.11 11.08
C THR A 67 23.40 13.12 11.34
N GLN A 68 22.26 12.96 10.67
CA GLN A 68 21.08 13.79 10.87
C GLN A 68 20.51 13.59 12.29
N SER A 69 20.45 12.35 12.79
CA SER A 69 19.89 12.02 14.11
C SER A 69 20.67 12.60 15.29
N GLN A 70 21.94 12.93 15.07
CA GLN A 70 22.82 13.55 16.09
C GLN A 70 22.63 15.06 16.23
N ARG A 71 21.92 15.71 15.30
CA ARG A 71 21.75 17.18 15.31
C ARG A 71 20.57 17.56 16.22
N PRO A 72 20.76 18.36 17.26
CA PRO A 72 19.66 18.84 18.09
C PRO A 72 18.62 19.60 17.25
N GLY A 73 17.35 19.25 17.43
CA GLY A 73 16.24 19.92 16.72
C GLY A 73 16.15 19.66 15.22
N ALA A 74 16.96 18.74 14.69
CA ALA A 74 16.95 18.40 13.25
C ALA A 74 15.63 17.76 12.79
N GLN A 75 14.85 17.21 13.71
CA GLN A 75 13.53 16.63 13.49
C GLN A 75 12.52 17.43 14.30
N ALA A 76 11.66 18.15 13.58
CA ALA A 76 10.49 18.79 14.15
C ALA A 76 9.23 18.14 13.55
N GLY A 77 8.20 18.00 14.38
CA GLY A 77 6.93 17.45 13.91
C GLY A 77 6.40 16.34 14.80
N PRO A 78 5.20 15.85 14.48
CA PRO A 78 4.49 14.87 15.33
C PRO A 78 5.18 13.51 15.40
N PHE A 79 5.93 13.14 14.36
CA PHE A 79 6.69 11.89 14.28
C PHE A 79 8.21 12.15 14.28
N ALA A 80 8.64 13.17 15.03
CA ALA A 80 10.04 13.57 15.11
C ALA A 80 10.94 12.38 15.51
N GLY A 81 11.88 12.03 14.64
CA GLY A 81 12.84 10.97 14.85
C GLY A 81 12.38 9.54 14.53
N VAL A 82 11.12 9.34 14.12
CA VAL A 82 10.61 8.02 13.72
C VAL A 82 11.22 7.60 12.36
N PRO A 83 11.85 6.40 12.27
CA PRO A 83 12.45 5.94 11.03
C PRO A 83 11.40 5.48 10.01
N THR A 84 11.71 5.70 8.72
CA THR A 84 10.87 5.32 7.59
C THR A 84 11.67 5.00 6.34
N TYR A 85 11.00 4.38 5.35
CA TYR A 85 11.50 4.20 3.98
C TYR A 85 10.57 4.86 2.98
N ILE A 86 11.13 5.36 1.89
CA ILE A 86 10.39 5.92 0.75
C ILE A 86 10.42 4.92 -0.41
N LYS A 87 9.28 4.67 -1.05
CA LYS A 87 9.16 3.75 -2.18
C LYS A 87 10.02 4.22 -3.38
N ASP A 88 10.65 3.29 -4.10
CA ASP A 88 11.63 3.61 -5.14
C ASP A 88 11.03 4.07 -6.49
N ASN A 89 9.83 4.59 -6.49
CA ASN A 89 9.27 5.38 -7.59
C ASN A 89 9.03 6.85 -7.22
N THR A 90 9.53 7.28 -6.08
CA THR A 90 9.36 8.64 -5.51
C THR A 90 10.74 9.20 -5.18
N ASP A 91 11.09 10.34 -5.75
CA ASP A 91 12.39 10.97 -5.56
C ASP A 91 12.59 11.47 -4.14
N VAL A 92 13.79 11.23 -3.61
CA VAL A 92 14.34 11.84 -2.39
C VAL A 92 15.72 12.39 -2.75
N GLU A 93 15.97 13.66 -2.50
CA GLU A 93 17.23 14.32 -2.82
C GLU A 93 18.44 13.53 -2.28
N GLY A 94 19.43 13.31 -3.15
CA GLY A 94 20.63 12.57 -2.83
C GLY A 94 20.49 11.05 -2.90
N LEU A 95 19.29 10.50 -3.17
CA LEU A 95 19.07 9.06 -3.36
C LEU A 95 18.78 8.72 -4.83
N PRO A 96 19.18 7.52 -5.30
CA PRO A 96 18.78 7.04 -6.63
C PRO A 96 17.28 6.68 -6.64
N THR A 97 16.67 6.78 -7.84
CA THR A 97 15.33 6.28 -8.13
C THR A 97 15.37 5.40 -9.37
N GLY A 98 15.07 4.12 -9.22
CA GLY A 98 15.18 3.09 -10.26
C GLY A 98 13.86 2.55 -10.78
N HIS A 99 12.72 2.89 -10.14
CA HIS A 99 11.38 2.43 -10.51
C HIS A 99 11.23 0.90 -10.60
N GLY A 100 12.07 0.13 -9.90
CA GLY A 100 12.09 -1.33 -9.95
C GLY A 100 12.43 -1.90 -11.34
N SER A 101 13.00 -1.10 -12.26
CA SER A 101 13.19 -1.46 -13.67
C SER A 101 14.65 -1.49 -14.06
N GLN A 102 15.04 -2.53 -14.78
CA GLN A 102 16.36 -2.58 -15.44
C GLN A 102 16.46 -1.66 -16.68
N ALA A 103 15.33 -1.16 -17.17
CA ALA A 103 15.28 -0.20 -18.27
C ALA A 103 15.68 1.21 -17.85
N VAL A 104 15.70 1.51 -16.54
CA VAL A 104 16.00 2.83 -15.98
C VAL A 104 17.36 2.80 -15.29
N PRO A 105 18.40 3.41 -15.85
CA PRO A 105 19.66 3.58 -15.13
C PRO A 105 19.41 4.38 -13.84
N PRO A 106 19.99 3.97 -12.70
CA PRO A 106 19.84 4.70 -11.45
C PRO A 106 20.28 6.16 -11.58
N ARG A 107 19.39 7.08 -11.26
CA ARG A 107 19.69 8.52 -11.27
C ARG A 107 19.51 9.09 -9.88
N VAL A 108 20.55 9.68 -9.33
CA VAL A 108 20.47 10.41 -8.07
C VAL A 108 19.54 11.63 -8.23
N ALA A 109 18.50 11.68 -7.42
CA ALA A 109 17.53 12.76 -7.45
C ALA A 109 18.14 14.08 -6.96
N LYS A 110 17.84 15.18 -7.67
CA LYS A 110 18.32 16.54 -7.34
C LYS A 110 17.34 17.30 -6.44
N ARG A 111 16.14 16.76 -6.25
CA ARG A 111 15.09 17.31 -5.38
C ARG A 111 14.25 16.18 -4.79
N THR A 112 13.61 16.45 -3.69
CA THR A 112 12.60 15.55 -3.10
C THR A 112 11.25 15.78 -3.78
N SER A 113 10.50 14.71 -4.04
CA SER A 113 9.14 14.80 -4.60
C SER A 113 8.17 15.42 -3.61
N PRO A 114 7.11 16.11 -4.09
CA PRO A 114 6.19 16.85 -3.22
C PRO A 114 5.56 16.05 -2.10
N PHE A 115 5.14 14.80 -2.37
CA PHE A 115 4.59 13.95 -1.31
C PHE A 115 5.66 13.53 -0.29
N ALA A 116 6.87 13.17 -0.76
CA ALA A 116 7.97 12.85 0.15
C ALA A 116 8.34 14.04 1.05
N GLU A 117 8.30 15.27 0.51
CA GLU A 117 8.46 16.50 1.31
C GLU A 117 7.37 16.62 2.37
N GLN A 118 6.09 16.43 1.99
CA GLN A 118 4.94 16.45 2.93
C GLN A 118 5.09 15.39 4.02
N MET A 119 5.54 14.19 3.68
CA MET A 119 5.77 13.13 4.66
C MET A 119 6.94 13.46 5.58
N LEU A 120 8.10 13.80 5.03
CA LEU A 120 9.31 14.06 5.81
C LEU A 120 9.19 15.31 6.69
N ALA A 121 8.37 16.28 6.29
CA ALA A 121 8.05 17.46 7.11
C ALA A 121 7.33 17.11 8.43
N GLN A 122 6.80 15.88 8.57
CA GLN A 122 6.24 15.38 9.84
C GLN A 122 7.32 14.91 10.83
N GLY A 123 8.60 14.99 10.45
CA GLY A 123 9.74 14.68 11.31
C GLY A 123 10.36 13.30 11.15
N TYR A 124 9.92 12.53 10.17
CA TYR A 124 10.47 11.18 9.90
C TYR A 124 11.95 11.22 9.49
N VAL A 125 12.69 10.21 9.92
CA VAL A 125 14.07 9.95 9.49
C VAL A 125 14.05 8.95 8.33
N CYS A 126 14.36 9.41 7.12
CA CYS A 126 14.45 8.54 5.93
C CYS A 126 15.72 7.67 5.99
N LEU A 127 15.55 6.34 6.01
CA LEU A 127 16.65 5.37 6.00
C LEU A 127 17.05 4.90 4.59
N GLY A 128 16.23 5.20 3.57
CA GLY A 128 16.50 4.75 2.20
C GLY A 128 15.23 4.54 1.38
N LYS A 129 15.38 3.71 0.33
CA LYS A 129 14.33 3.40 -0.63
C LYS A 129 13.89 1.94 -0.50
N SER A 130 12.58 1.70 -0.51
CA SER A 130 12.01 0.35 -0.49
C SER A 130 11.71 -0.17 -1.89
N THR A 131 11.80 -1.50 -2.07
CA THR A 131 11.58 -2.19 -3.34
C THR A 131 10.15 -2.08 -3.85
N LEU A 132 9.99 -2.21 -5.18
CA LEU A 132 8.72 -2.32 -5.90
C LEU A 132 8.96 -3.15 -7.18
N PRO A 133 7.92 -3.74 -7.80
CA PRO A 133 8.04 -4.33 -9.13
C PRO A 133 8.16 -3.25 -10.21
N GLU A 134 8.57 -3.63 -11.40
CA GLU A 134 8.81 -2.72 -12.53
C GLU A 134 7.65 -1.74 -12.75
N PHE A 135 7.94 -0.43 -12.66
CA PHE A 135 7.01 0.72 -12.73
C PHE A 135 5.77 0.60 -11.84
N GLY A 136 5.76 -0.33 -10.89
CA GLY A 136 4.61 -0.59 -10.03
C GLY A 136 3.46 -1.31 -10.74
N PHE A 137 3.68 -1.95 -11.87
CA PHE A 137 2.61 -2.57 -12.67
C PHE A 137 2.16 -3.95 -12.16
N ASN A 138 2.96 -4.66 -11.41
CA ASN A 138 2.61 -5.98 -10.90
C ASN A 138 1.96 -5.93 -9.51
N ALA A 139 1.26 -7.00 -9.12
CA ALA A 139 0.68 -7.22 -7.80
C ALA A 139 1.55 -8.10 -6.87
N SER A 140 2.74 -8.49 -7.32
CA SER A 140 3.80 -9.13 -6.53
C SER A 140 5.12 -8.38 -6.73
N THR A 141 5.91 -8.23 -5.67
CA THR A 141 7.21 -7.52 -5.73
C THR A 141 8.31 -8.51 -6.12
N GLU A 142 8.19 -8.96 -7.36
CA GLU A 142 9.09 -9.91 -8.00
C GLU A 142 9.66 -9.29 -9.27
N PRO A 143 10.99 -9.13 -9.38
CA PRO A 143 11.62 -8.77 -10.64
C PRO A 143 11.62 -9.96 -11.60
N ALA A 144 11.68 -9.71 -12.91
CA ALA A 144 11.82 -10.77 -13.90
C ALA A 144 13.12 -11.58 -13.70
N GLN A 145 14.16 -10.94 -13.20
CA GLN A 145 15.46 -11.52 -12.85
C GLN A 145 15.94 -10.93 -11.53
N GLY A 146 16.47 -11.79 -10.65
CA GLY A 146 16.96 -11.40 -9.33
C GLY A 146 16.06 -11.91 -8.19
N ASN A 147 16.34 -11.46 -6.99
CA ASN A 147 15.64 -11.93 -5.80
C ASN A 147 14.31 -11.18 -5.58
N PRO A 148 13.20 -11.87 -5.33
CA PRO A 148 11.94 -11.25 -4.95
C PRO A 148 12.03 -10.63 -3.56
N THR A 149 11.14 -9.66 -3.28
CA THR A 149 10.86 -9.25 -1.91
C THR A 149 9.92 -10.27 -1.29
N ARG A 150 10.30 -10.84 -0.15
CA ARG A 150 9.61 -11.95 0.50
C ARG A 150 8.64 -11.47 1.57
N ASN A 151 7.55 -12.22 1.75
CA ASN A 151 6.58 -11.95 2.80
C ASN A 151 7.12 -12.40 4.17
N PRO A 152 7.20 -11.52 5.17
CA PRO A 152 7.72 -11.89 6.49
C PRO A 152 6.87 -12.93 7.25
N TRP A 153 5.58 -13.06 6.92
CA TRP A 153 4.71 -14.09 7.49
C TRP A 153 5.03 -15.48 6.97
N ASN A 154 5.44 -15.58 5.71
CA ASN A 154 5.95 -16.80 5.09
C ASN A 154 6.84 -16.42 3.88
N LEU A 155 8.12 -16.74 3.98
CA LEU A 155 9.15 -16.33 3.01
C LEU A 155 8.98 -16.91 1.60
N ASP A 156 8.12 -17.94 1.43
CA ASP A 156 7.82 -18.55 0.14
C ASP A 156 6.66 -17.85 -0.60
N TYR A 157 6.04 -16.84 0.05
CA TYR A 157 4.87 -16.16 -0.46
C TYR A 157 5.17 -14.70 -0.84
N SER A 158 4.29 -14.15 -1.68
CA SER A 158 4.34 -12.75 -2.09
C SER A 158 4.06 -11.81 -0.93
N CYS A 159 4.80 -10.70 -0.85
CA CYS A 159 4.47 -9.59 0.06
C CYS A 159 3.46 -8.61 -0.54
N GLY A 160 2.85 -8.97 -1.68
CA GLY A 160 2.02 -8.06 -2.45
C GLY A 160 2.83 -7.00 -3.20
N ALA A 161 2.14 -6.09 -3.82
CA ALA A 161 2.72 -4.95 -4.57
C ALA A 161 1.67 -3.83 -4.80
N SER A 162 2.13 -2.70 -5.33
CA SER A 162 3.50 -2.45 -5.75
C SER A 162 4.38 -1.89 -4.63
N SER A 163 3.85 -1.62 -3.41
CA SER A 163 4.62 -1.15 -2.25
C SER A 163 5.06 -2.32 -1.35
N GLY A 164 5.48 -3.45 -1.96
CA GLY A 164 5.78 -4.67 -1.20
C GLY A 164 6.99 -4.54 -0.29
N GLY A 165 8.05 -3.84 -0.71
CA GLY A 165 9.20 -3.58 0.16
C GLY A 165 8.83 -2.78 1.40
N ALA A 166 7.99 -1.74 1.26
CA ALA A 166 7.48 -0.96 2.38
C ALA A 166 6.69 -1.84 3.36
N ALA A 167 5.73 -2.64 2.85
CA ALA A 167 4.92 -3.50 3.68
C ALA A 167 5.74 -4.60 4.38
N ALA A 168 6.67 -5.24 3.67
CA ALA A 168 7.53 -6.27 4.24
C ALA A 168 8.41 -5.71 5.37
N LEU A 169 9.00 -4.51 5.19
CA LEU A 169 9.82 -3.86 6.21
C LEU A 169 9.00 -3.46 7.44
N VAL A 170 7.76 -2.98 7.27
CA VAL A 170 6.87 -2.61 8.39
C VAL A 170 6.39 -3.85 9.13
N ALA A 171 5.95 -4.89 8.42
CA ALA A 171 5.49 -6.13 9.02
C ALA A 171 6.61 -6.86 9.79
N ALA A 172 7.82 -6.86 9.26
CA ALA A 172 8.98 -7.45 9.93
C ALA A 172 9.49 -6.63 11.13
N GLY A 173 8.95 -5.42 11.38
CA GLY A 173 9.38 -4.57 12.49
C GLY A 173 10.68 -3.82 12.25
N VAL A 174 11.12 -3.67 11.00
CA VAL A 174 12.31 -2.85 10.65
C VAL A 174 12.03 -1.38 10.90
N VAL A 175 10.87 -0.90 10.46
CA VAL A 175 10.33 0.44 10.75
C VAL A 175 8.85 0.34 11.11
N PRO A 176 8.28 1.31 11.87
CA PRO A 176 6.87 1.25 12.24
C PRO A 176 5.91 1.71 11.14
N ILE A 177 6.38 2.51 10.21
CA ILE A 177 5.61 3.16 9.13
C ILE A 177 6.51 3.33 7.90
N ALA A 178 5.95 3.17 6.70
CA ALA A 178 6.68 3.40 5.46
C ALA A 178 5.78 4.00 4.37
N HIS A 179 6.38 4.80 3.48
CA HIS A 179 5.70 5.37 2.32
C HIS A 179 5.25 4.28 1.35
N ALA A 180 4.03 4.43 0.86
CA ALA A 180 3.42 3.62 -0.19
C ALA A 180 2.58 4.49 -1.12
N ASN A 181 2.37 4.05 -2.37
CA ASN A 181 1.41 4.68 -3.26
C ASN A 181 0.53 3.63 -3.95
N ASP A 182 -0.64 4.05 -4.43
CA ASP A 182 -1.72 3.17 -4.85
C ASP A 182 -2.34 3.67 -6.17
N GLY A 183 -2.05 2.97 -7.27
CA GLY A 183 -2.62 3.25 -8.60
C GLY A 183 -3.64 2.20 -9.06
N GLY A 184 -3.72 1.06 -8.36
CA GLY A 184 -4.66 -0.04 -8.63
C GLY A 184 -4.84 -0.96 -7.41
N GLY A 185 -4.35 -0.53 -6.23
CA GLY A 185 -4.37 -1.32 -4.99
C GLY A 185 -3.03 -1.32 -4.26
N SER A 186 -2.02 -0.57 -4.72
CA SER A 186 -0.63 -0.75 -4.30
C SER A 186 -0.26 -0.20 -2.91
N ILE A 187 -1.19 0.34 -2.12
CA ILE A 187 -1.13 0.47 -0.66
C ILE A 187 -1.84 -0.73 -0.03
N ARG A 188 -3.07 -1.00 -0.47
CA ARG A 188 -4.01 -1.96 0.13
C ARG A 188 -3.61 -3.41 -0.10
N ILE A 189 -3.13 -3.77 -1.29
CA ILE A 189 -2.67 -5.13 -1.63
C ILE A 189 -1.50 -5.55 -0.74
N PRO A 190 -0.37 -4.83 -0.68
CA PRO A 190 0.74 -5.23 0.18
C PRO A 190 0.40 -5.13 1.67
N ALA A 191 -0.46 -4.19 2.10
CA ALA A 191 -0.98 -4.18 3.45
C ALA A 191 -1.76 -5.45 3.76
N ALA A 192 -2.63 -5.92 2.84
CA ALA A 192 -3.38 -7.16 2.99
C ALA A 192 -2.47 -8.39 3.08
N CYS A 193 -1.47 -8.51 2.21
CA CYS A 193 -0.54 -9.64 2.21
C CYS A 193 0.33 -9.70 3.47
N CYS A 194 0.63 -8.55 4.08
CA CYS A 194 1.56 -8.43 5.19
C CYS A 194 0.89 -8.17 6.55
N GLY A 195 -0.45 -8.21 6.65
CA GLY A 195 -1.17 -8.02 7.92
C GLY A 195 -1.05 -6.60 8.49
N LEU A 196 -1.20 -5.59 7.64
CA LEU A 196 -1.02 -4.17 7.95
C LEU A 196 -2.29 -3.38 7.68
N VAL A 197 -2.34 -2.18 8.25
CA VAL A 197 -3.31 -1.14 7.88
C VAL A 197 -2.80 -0.40 6.66
N GLY A 198 -3.61 -0.36 5.59
CA GLY A 198 -3.27 0.36 4.37
C GLY A 198 -4.44 1.22 3.90
N LEU A 199 -4.36 2.53 4.06
CA LEU A 199 -5.38 3.46 3.61
C LEU A 199 -4.93 4.21 2.35
N LYS A 200 -5.67 4.00 1.25
CA LYS A 200 -5.60 4.85 0.07
C LYS A 200 -6.50 6.06 0.30
N PRO A 201 -5.95 7.28 0.44
CA PRO A 201 -6.79 8.46 0.66
C PRO A 201 -7.61 8.82 -0.59
N THR A 202 -8.57 9.69 -0.40
CA THR A 202 -9.30 10.37 -1.47
C THR A 202 -8.32 11.06 -2.42
N ARG A 203 -8.61 11.03 -3.72
CA ARG A 203 -7.83 11.77 -4.72
C ARG A 203 -7.71 13.25 -4.33
N GLY A 204 -6.46 13.73 -4.26
CA GLY A 204 -6.14 15.10 -3.87
C GLY A 204 -6.26 15.39 -2.37
N ARG A 205 -6.36 14.38 -1.50
CA ARG A 205 -6.31 14.55 -0.04
C ARG A 205 -4.89 14.93 0.42
N VAL A 206 -3.89 14.30 -0.15
CA VAL A 206 -2.48 14.59 0.03
C VAL A 206 -1.91 15.25 -1.22
N VAL A 207 -0.69 15.77 -1.15
CA VAL A 207 -0.05 16.37 -2.31
C VAL A 207 0.23 15.30 -3.37
N ASP A 208 -0.20 15.56 -4.61
CA ASP A 208 0.08 14.68 -5.74
C ASP A 208 1.56 14.74 -6.14
N ASN A 209 2.18 13.59 -6.34
CA ASN A 209 3.45 13.48 -7.02
C ASN A 209 3.35 13.89 -8.50
N ASP A 210 4.47 14.30 -9.10
CA ASP A 210 4.52 14.79 -10.48
C ASP A 210 3.92 13.80 -11.48
N ALA A 211 4.17 12.49 -11.30
CA ALA A 211 3.62 11.45 -12.18
C ALA A 211 2.08 11.37 -12.20
N ALA A 212 1.42 11.76 -11.12
CA ALA A 212 -0.04 11.73 -11.01
C ALA A 212 -0.72 12.87 -11.77
N ARG A 213 -0.05 14.03 -11.85
CA ARG A 213 -0.61 15.27 -12.43
C ARG A 213 -0.84 15.20 -13.94
N ASP A 214 -0.03 14.41 -14.65
CA ASP A 214 -0.06 14.31 -16.12
C ASP A 214 -1.04 13.23 -16.62
N LEU A 215 -1.71 12.48 -15.72
CA LEU A 215 -2.59 11.39 -16.10
C LEU A 215 -3.96 11.91 -16.55
N PRO A 216 -4.53 11.42 -17.69
CA PRO A 216 -5.87 11.76 -18.13
C PRO A 216 -6.96 11.47 -17.08
N VAL A 217 -6.79 10.39 -16.33
CA VAL A 217 -7.51 10.06 -15.09
C VAL A 217 -6.46 9.85 -14.01
N ASN A 218 -6.39 10.74 -13.01
CA ASN A 218 -5.47 10.51 -11.90
C ASN A 218 -5.98 9.35 -11.04
N ILE A 219 -5.34 8.18 -11.20
CA ILE A 219 -5.66 6.96 -10.44
C ILE A 219 -4.72 6.77 -9.24
N ILE A 220 -3.67 7.61 -9.10
CA ILE A 220 -2.63 7.45 -8.10
C ILE A 220 -2.98 8.26 -6.85
N SER A 221 -2.79 7.66 -5.69
CA SER A 221 -2.80 8.33 -4.40
C SER A 221 -1.59 7.86 -3.60
N ASP A 222 -0.87 8.79 -2.97
CA ASP A 222 0.21 8.50 -2.05
C ASP A 222 -0.33 8.35 -0.61
N GLY A 223 0.38 7.62 0.24
CA GLY A 223 0.03 7.35 1.62
C GLY A 223 1.08 6.51 2.33
N VAL A 224 0.67 5.77 3.32
CA VAL A 224 1.56 4.94 4.15
C VAL A 224 0.95 3.55 4.41
N VAL A 225 1.81 2.61 4.81
CA VAL A 225 1.42 1.35 5.47
C VAL A 225 1.91 1.38 6.92
N THR A 226 1.06 0.90 7.84
CA THR A 226 1.31 0.95 9.30
C THR A 226 0.84 -0.33 9.97
N ARG A 227 1.27 -0.56 11.23
CA ARG A 227 0.77 -1.69 12.03
C ARG A 227 -0.50 -1.36 12.81
N SER A 228 -0.75 -0.06 13.11
CA SER A 228 -1.89 0.39 13.90
C SER A 228 -2.72 1.42 13.15
N VAL A 229 -4.01 1.50 13.49
CA VAL A 229 -4.93 2.50 12.94
C VAL A 229 -4.51 3.92 13.36
N ARG A 230 -4.03 4.10 14.61
CA ARG A 230 -3.64 5.43 15.11
C ARG A 230 -2.46 6.04 14.36
N ASP A 231 -1.53 5.22 13.85
CA ASP A 231 -0.42 5.71 13.03
C ASP A 231 -0.91 6.25 11.68
N THR A 232 -1.85 5.54 11.03
CA THR A 232 -2.49 6.00 9.80
C THR A 232 -3.31 7.28 10.03
N ALA A 233 -4.09 7.33 11.10
CA ALA A 233 -4.90 8.49 11.47
C ALA A 233 -4.03 9.73 11.78
N GLY A 234 -2.96 9.54 12.56
CA GLY A 234 -1.99 10.59 12.87
C GLY A 234 -1.28 11.11 11.64
N PHE A 235 -0.79 10.19 10.77
CA PHE A 235 -0.18 10.58 9.50
C PHE A 235 -1.11 11.48 8.66
N LEU A 236 -2.38 11.07 8.47
CA LEU A 236 -3.33 11.82 7.66
C LEU A 236 -3.70 13.19 8.27
N ALA A 237 -3.90 13.25 9.59
CA ALA A 237 -4.20 14.51 10.27
C ALA A 237 -3.08 15.53 10.08
N HIS A 238 -1.83 15.09 10.16
CA HIS A 238 -0.67 15.97 9.98
C HIS A 238 -0.39 16.27 8.51
N ALA A 239 -0.64 15.34 7.60
CA ALA A 239 -0.60 15.61 6.17
C ALA A 239 -1.62 16.68 5.77
N GLU A 240 -2.85 16.63 6.33
CA GLU A 240 -3.88 17.65 6.12
C GLU A 240 -3.47 19.02 6.71
N SER A 241 -2.77 19.07 7.82
CA SER A 241 -2.24 20.29 8.41
C SER A 241 -1.19 20.96 7.53
N TRP A 242 -0.38 20.18 6.82
CA TRP A 242 0.64 20.65 5.89
C TRP A 242 0.05 21.10 4.54
N PHE A 243 -0.93 20.33 4.02
CA PHE A 243 -1.64 20.62 2.76
C PHE A 243 -3.13 20.32 2.92
N LYS A 244 -3.96 21.37 2.88
CA LYS A 244 -5.41 21.26 2.98
C LYS A 244 -6.08 21.50 1.63
N ASN A 245 -6.66 20.46 1.04
CA ASN A 245 -7.53 20.62 -0.10
C ASN A 245 -8.90 21.17 0.33
N ARG A 246 -9.18 22.44 0.01
CA ARG A 246 -10.42 23.12 0.39
C ARG A 246 -11.70 22.55 -0.26
N LYS A 247 -11.55 21.68 -1.27
CA LYS A 247 -12.68 20.99 -1.93
C LYS A 247 -13.10 19.72 -1.19
N LEU A 248 -12.33 19.27 -0.21
CA LEU A 248 -12.62 18.09 0.59
C LEU A 248 -12.98 18.47 2.02
N PRO A 249 -13.91 17.73 2.67
CA PRO A 249 -14.16 17.87 4.10
C PRO A 249 -12.86 17.64 4.89
N ALA A 250 -12.70 18.35 6.01
CA ALA A 250 -11.56 18.13 6.90
C ALA A 250 -11.69 16.75 7.58
N ILE A 251 -10.58 15.99 7.61
CA ILE A 251 -10.51 14.76 8.40
C ILE A 251 -10.38 15.10 9.89
N GLY A 252 -9.47 16.02 10.20
CA GLY A 252 -8.99 16.25 11.55
C GLY A 252 -8.28 15.03 12.14
N HIS A 253 -7.97 15.04 13.43
CA HIS A 253 -7.37 13.88 14.08
C HIS A 253 -8.47 12.96 14.63
N VAL A 254 -8.55 11.74 14.09
CA VAL A 254 -9.48 10.69 14.56
C VAL A 254 -8.75 9.86 15.62
N HIS A 255 -9.33 9.75 16.83
CA HIS A 255 -8.71 9.09 17.97
C HIS A 255 -9.39 7.78 18.41
N GLY A 256 -10.52 7.44 17.77
CA GLY A 256 -11.30 6.28 18.17
C GLY A 256 -12.54 6.06 17.30
N PRO A 257 -13.33 5.03 17.62
CA PRO A 257 -14.60 4.76 16.93
C PRO A 257 -15.62 5.86 17.20
N SER A 258 -16.57 6.02 16.27
CA SER A 258 -17.75 6.87 16.49
C SER A 258 -18.89 6.05 17.11
N GLY A 259 -19.80 6.74 17.82
CA GLY A 259 -21.04 6.13 18.30
C GLY A 259 -22.16 6.05 17.25
N ARG A 260 -21.88 6.37 15.97
CA ARG A 260 -22.89 6.37 14.91
C ARG A 260 -23.18 4.95 14.43
N GLN A 261 -24.47 4.61 14.28
CA GLN A 261 -24.87 3.46 13.50
C GLN A 261 -24.61 3.76 12.01
N LEU A 262 -23.85 2.89 11.35
CA LEU A 262 -23.49 3.02 9.93
C LEU A 262 -24.30 2.02 9.10
N ARG A 263 -24.60 2.41 7.86
CA ARG A 263 -25.16 1.54 6.82
C ARG A 263 -24.06 1.18 5.84
N ILE A 264 -23.73 -0.11 5.77
CA ILE A 264 -22.57 -0.61 5.02
C ILE A 264 -23.05 -1.61 3.97
N GLY A 265 -22.75 -1.32 2.68
CA GLY A 265 -23.00 -2.22 1.58
C GLY A 265 -21.98 -3.38 1.59
N LEU A 266 -22.44 -4.61 1.35
CA LEU A 266 -21.61 -5.82 1.30
C LEU A 266 -21.49 -6.32 -0.15
N VAL A 267 -20.26 -6.39 -0.67
CA VAL A 267 -19.93 -6.95 -1.98
C VAL A 267 -18.94 -8.09 -1.81
N LEU A 268 -19.35 -9.31 -2.13
CA LEU A 268 -18.54 -10.52 -1.93
C LEU A 268 -17.83 -10.98 -3.20
N ASP A 269 -18.43 -10.77 -4.37
CA ASP A 269 -17.88 -11.19 -5.66
C ASP A 269 -17.53 -9.99 -6.53
N SER A 270 -16.45 -10.13 -7.29
CA SER A 270 -15.98 -9.05 -8.15
C SER A 270 -16.80 -8.95 -9.44
N ILE A 271 -16.82 -7.75 -10.02
CA ILE A 271 -17.43 -7.49 -11.34
C ILE A 271 -16.73 -8.24 -12.48
N ASN A 272 -15.53 -8.79 -12.26
CA ASN A 272 -14.76 -9.52 -13.27
C ASN A 272 -15.34 -10.93 -13.56
N GLY A 273 -16.39 -11.37 -12.85
CA GLY A 273 -16.99 -12.68 -12.98
C GLY A 273 -16.18 -13.84 -12.35
N HIS A 274 -15.07 -13.53 -11.68
CA HIS A 274 -14.31 -14.51 -10.91
C HIS A 274 -14.84 -14.58 -9.48
N PRO A 275 -15.17 -15.80 -8.98
CA PRO A 275 -15.62 -15.96 -7.61
C PRO A 275 -14.45 -15.67 -6.65
N THR A 276 -14.76 -15.03 -5.54
CA THR A 276 -13.84 -14.90 -4.40
C THR A 276 -13.61 -16.27 -3.76
N ASP A 277 -12.37 -16.59 -3.38
CA ASP A 277 -12.07 -17.86 -2.73
C ASP A 277 -12.78 -17.99 -1.38
N THR A 278 -12.89 -19.24 -0.91
CA THR A 278 -13.67 -19.59 0.29
C THR A 278 -13.14 -18.90 1.55
N GLU A 279 -11.82 -18.89 1.77
CA GLU A 279 -11.22 -18.33 2.99
C GLU A 279 -11.37 -16.80 3.03
N THR A 280 -11.14 -16.15 1.89
CA THR A 280 -11.33 -14.70 1.75
C THR A 280 -12.79 -14.31 1.94
N ARG A 281 -13.72 -15.03 1.29
CA ARG A 281 -15.17 -14.81 1.46
C ARG A 281 -15.61 -14.97 2.91
N GLN A 282 -15.20 -16.04 3.58
CA GLN A 282 -15.52 -16.29 4.98
C GLN A 282 -15.01 -15.18 5.90
N THR A 283 -13.82 -14.65 5.65
CA THR A 283 -13.25 -13.52 6.40
C THR A 283 -14.11 -12.26 6.25
N VAL A 284 -14.56 -11.94 5.04
CA VAL A 284 -15.44 -10.77 4.79
C VAL A 284 -16.81 -10.96 5.47
N GLU A 285 -17.42 -12.14 5.34
CA GLU A 285 -18.70 -12.45 5.98
C GLU A 285 -18.60 -12.43 7.52
N GLN A 286 -17.48 -12.91 8.07
CA GLN A 286 -17.23 -12.83 9.51
C GLN A 286 -17.06 -11.39 9.97
N THR A 287 -16.39 -10.55 9.20
CA THR A 287 -16.25 -9.12 9.47
C THR A 287 -17.63 -8.41 9.43
N ALA A 288 -18.48 -8.77 8.47
CA ALA A 288 -19.86 -8.27 8.41
C ALA A 288 -20.62 -8.60 9.70
N ARG A 289 -20.55 -9.86 10.17
CA ARG A 289 -21.17 -10.27 11.44
C ARG A 289 -20.61 -9.53 12.68
N TYR A 290 -19.31 -9.18 12.69
CA TYR A 290 -18.73 -8.35 13.76
C TYR A 290 -19.32 -6.94 13.75
N LEU A 291 -19.48 -6.34 12.59
CA LEU A 291 -20.06 -5.00 12.44
C LEU A 291 -21.54 -4.97 12.84
N GLU A 292 -22.31 -6.02 12.51
CA GLU A 292 -23.72 -6.16 12.98
C GLU A 292 -23.80 -6.25 14.51
N LYS A 293 -22.89 -6.99 15.16
CA LYS A 293 -22.78 -7.04 16.62
C LYS A 293 -22.41 -5.69 17.25
N LEU A 294 -21.69 -4.84 16.52
CA LEU A 294 -21.39 -3.46 16.93
C LEU A 294 -22.55 -2.49 16.66
N GLY A 295 -23.67 -2.99 16.11
CA GLY A 295 -24.91 -2.21 15.88
C GLY A 295 -24.97 -1.55 14.51
N HIS A 296 -24.11 -1.87 13.56
CA HIS A 296 -24.18 -1.38 12.19
C HIS A 296 -25.18 -2.19 11.35
N ILE A 297 -25.65 -1.61 10.25
CA ILE A 297 -26.57 -2.25 9.29
C ILE A 297 -25.73 -2.72 8.10
N ILE A 298 -25.74 -4.02 7.81
CA ILE A 298 -25.02 -4.62 6.68
C ILE A 298 -26.04 -5.13 5.67
N GLU A 299 -25.91 -4.71 4.41
CA GLU A 299 -26.85 -5.09 3.34
C GLU A 299 -26.09 -5.52 2.09
N PRO A 300 -26.53 -6.61 1.42
CA PRO A 300 -25.98 -6.95 0.10
C PRO A 300 -26.09 -5.77 -0.87
N MET A 301 -25.04 -5.55 -1.65
CA MET A 301 -24.96 -4.46 -2.60
C MET A 301 -24.32 -4.95 -3.91
N ASP A 302 -24.84 -4.49 -5.04
CA ASP A 302 -24.18 -4.70 -6.33
C ASP A 302 -22.93 -3.83 -6.45
N VAL A 303 -21.96 -4.27 -7.25
CA VAL A 303 -20.75 -3.49 -7.51
C VAL A 303 -21.13 -2.12 -8.12
N PRO A 304 -20.75 -1.00 -7.51
CA PRO A 304 -21.30 0.33 -7.80
C PRO A 304 -20.71 0.98 -9.07
N VAL A 305 -20.52 0.23 -10.15
CA VAL A 305 -20.02 0.71 -11.44
C VAL A 305 -20.53 -0.15 -12.61
N ALA A 306 -20.36 0.36 -13.84
CA ALA A 306 -20.76 -0.35 -15.06
C ALA A 306 -19.93 -1.63 -15.29
N SER A 307 -20.54 -2.66 -15.90
CA SER A 307 -19.90 -3.95 -16.23
C SER A 307 -18.68 -3.84 -17.14
N SER A 308 -18.55 -2.75 -17.92
CA SER A 308 -17.36 -2.48 -18.76
C SER A 308 -16.11 -2.05 -17.97
N PHE A 309 -16.24 -1.79 -16.66
CA PHE A 309 -15.16 -1.23 -15.83
C PHE A 309 -13.87 -2.05 -15.86
N PRO A 310 -13.87 -3.40 -15.75
CA PRO A 310 -12.65 -4.19 -15.78
C PRO A 310 -11.85 -4.03 -17.08
N GLU A 311 -12.53 -4.07 -18.23
CA GLU A 311 -11.89 -3.88 -19.53
C GLU A 311 -11.36 -2.46 -19.70
N ASP A 312 -12.12 -1.46 -19.24
CA ASP A 312 -11.72 -0.06 -19.31
C ASP A 312 -10.47 0.22 -18.46
N PHE A 313 -10.44 -0.33 -17.25
CA PHE A 313 -9.28 -0.18 -16.37
C PHE A 313 -8.05 -0.92 -16.92
N ALA A 314 -8.25 -2.13 -17.48
CA ALA A 314 -7.19 -2.90 -18.13
C ALA A 314 -6.59 -2.15 -19.34
N LEU A 315 -7.42 -1.55 -20.19
CA LEU A 315 -6.92 -0.76 -21.32
C LEU A 315 -6.19 0.51 -20.86
N TYR A 316 -6.67 1.15 -19.79
CA TYR A 316 -6.00 2.30 -19.19
C TYR A 316 -4.63 1.90 -18.60
N TRP A 317 -4.53 0.76 -17.94
CA TRP A 317 -3.28 0.20 -17.45
C TRP A 317 -2.30 -0.07 -18.61
N GLY A 318 -2.77 -0.65 -19.72
CA GLY A 318 -1.98 -0.81 -20.94
C GLY A 318 -1.50 0.53 -21.53
N MET A 319 -2.31 1.59 -21.47
CA MET A 319 -1.91 2.95 -21.87
C MET A 319 -0.74 3.47 -21.04
N LEU A 320 -0.72 3.19 -19.73
CA LEU A 320 0.40 3.60 -18.86
C LEU A 320 1.70 2.90 -19.27
N ALA A 321 1.66 1.59 -19.53
CA ALA A 321 2.82 0.84 -20.00
C ALA A 321 3.32 1.33 -21.38
N PHE A 322 2.39 1.62 -22.29
CA PHE A 322 2.73 2.28 -23.57
C PHE A 322 3.42 3.63 -23.34
N GLY A 323 2.88 4.46 -22.43
CA GLY A 323 3.45 5.76 -22.07
C GLY A 323 4.88 5.66 -21.54
N VAL A 324 5.15 4.68 -20.66
CA VAL A 324 6.50 4.36 -20.14
C VAL A 324 7.45 4.05 -21.31
N LYS A 325 7.10 3.13 -22.19
CA LYS A 325 7.95 2.73 -23.31
C LYS A 325 8.15 3.82 -24.35
N ALA A 326 7.10 4.59 -24.64
CA ALA A 326 7.15 5.65 -25.65
C ALA A 326 7.90 6.90 -25.17
N ARG A 327 7.81 7.23 -23.88
CA ARG A 327 8.33 8.48 -23.30
C ARG A 327 9.40 8.27 -22.23
N GLY A 328 9.88 7.04 -22.01
CA GLY A 328 10.79 6.69 -20.90
C GLY A 328 12.07 7.52 -20.85
N LYS A 329 12.64 7.87 -22.02
CA LYS A 329 13.80 8.79 -22.09
C LYS A 329 13.50 10.16 -21.53
N LYS A 330 12.29 10.67 -21.69
CA LYS A 330 11.86 11.97 -21.15
C LYS A 330 11.43 11.88 -19.71
N LEU A 331 10.72 10.79 -19.33
CA LEU A 331 10.11 10.64 -18.01
C LEU A 331 11.11 10.21 -16.94
N TYR A 332 12.06 9.33 -17.29
CA TYR A 332 12.92 8.68 -16.30
C TYR A 332 14.41 9.03 -16.50
N HIS A 333 14.99 8.64 -17.64
CA HIS A 333 16.43 8.85 -17.89
C HIS A 333 16.73 8.94 -19.38
N PRO A 334 17.68 9.80 -19.85
CA PRO A 334 18.07 9.88 -21.27
C PRO A 334 18.51 8.54 -21.86
N ASP A 335 19.15 7.69 -21.06
CA ASP A 335 19.62 6.35 -21.43
C ASP A 335 18.60 5.25 -21.16
N PHE A 336 17.34 5.60 -20.98
CA PHE A 336 16.24 4.61 -20.84
C PHE A 336 16.23 3.64 -22.01
N ASP A 337 16.32 2.33 -21.70
CA ASP A 337 16.32 1.26 -22.71
C ASP A 337 15.00 0.47 -22.67
N LYS A 338 14.09 0.80 -23.58
CA LYS A 338 12.78 0.15 -23.71
C LYS A 338 12.84 -1.36 -24.02
N THR A 339 14.00 -1.90 -24.41
CA THR A 339 14.19 -3.34 -24.69
C THR A 339 14.39 -4.15 -23.42
N ARG A 340 14.77 -3.49 -22.32
CA ARG A 340 15.03 -4.10 -21.02
C ARG A 340 13.82 -4.09 -20.06
N VAL A 341 12.64 -3.66 -20.51
CA VAL A 341 11.43 -3.77 -19.72
C VAL A 341 10.97 -5.22 -19.64
N ASP A 342 10.27 -5.58 -18.56
CA ASP A 342 9.84 -6.95 -18.29
C ASP A 342 8.69 -7.44 -19.19
N GLY A 343 8.32 -8.73 -19.00
CA GLY A 343 7.27 -9.39 -19.78
C GLY A 343 5.90 -8.77 -19.60
N LEU A 344 5.58 -8.31 -18.38
CA LEU A 344 4.28 -7.67 -18.08
C LEU A 344 4.19 -6.30 -18.77
N THR A 345 5.19 -5.44 -18.61
CA THR A 345 5.24 -4.12 -19.27
C THR A 345 5.15 -4.25 -20.79
N ASN A 346 5.87 -5.23 -21.37
CA ASN A 346 5.79 -5.51 -22.81
C ASN A 346 4.42 -6.01 -23.25
N GLY A 347 3.78 -6.88 -22.46
CA GLY A 347 2.46 -7.43 -22.76
C GLY A 347 1.36 -6.37 -22.71
N LEU A 348 1.36 -5.53 -21.68
CA LEU A 348 0.44 -4.41 -21.53
C LEU A 348 0.55 -3.39 -22.68
N ASP A 349 1.80 -3.04 -23.09
CA ASP A 349 2.03 -2.17 -24.26
C ASP A 349 1.44 -2.78 -25.55
N ARG A 350 1.67 -4.09 -25.78
CA ARG A 350 1.10 -4.77 -26.96
C ARG A 350 -0.43 -4.83 -26.91
N MET A 351 -1.01 -5.11 -25.75
CA MET A 351 -2.46 -5.12 -25.55
C MET A 351 -3.07 -3.75 -25.87
N PHE A 352 -2.50 -2.67 -25.34
CA PHE A 352 -2.93 -1.31 -25.61
C PHE A 352 -2.87 -0.98 -27.12
N ARG A 353 -1.75 -1.24 -27.80
CA ARG A 353 -1.57 -0.96 -29.23
C ARG A 353 -2.60 -1.64 -30.12
N ARG A 354 -3.15 -2.77 -29.71
CA ARG A 354 -4.21 -3.48 -30.45
C ARG A 354 -5.58 -2.84 -30.29
N GLN A 355 -5.78 -1.93 -29.33
CA GLN A 355 -7.10 -1.38 -28.97
C GLN A 355 -7.07 0.12 -28.66
N PHE A 356 -6.00 0.84 -29.02
CA PHE A 356 -5.77 2.24 -28.63
C PHE A 356 -6.90 3.18 -29.05
N TRP A 357 -7.64 2.87 -30.15
CA TRP A 357 -8.77 3.67 -30.62
C TRP A 357 -9.94 3.71 -29.63
N ARG A 358 -10.04 2.74 -28.72
CA ARG A 358 -11.05 2.72 -27.64
C ARG A 358 -10.74 3.74 -26.54
N LEU A 359 -9.52 4.26 -26.45
CA LEU A 359 -9.04 5.06 -25.32
C LEU A 359 -9.91 6.29 -25.01
N PRO A 360 -10.39 7.10 -25.98
CA PRO A 360 -11.25 8.26 -25.67
C PRO A 360 -12.52 7.87 -24.90
N ALA A 361 -13.19 6.81 -25.34
CA ALA A 361 -14.39 6.30 -24.68
C ALA A 361 -14.07 5.71 -23.29
N VAL A 362 -12.94 4.99 -23.16
CA VAL A 362 -12.45 4.45 -21.88
C VAL A 362 -12.19 5.57 -20.88
N ILE A 363 -11.46 6.63 -21.27
CA ILE A 363 -11.22 7.78 -20.41
C ILE A 363 -12.54 8.42 -19.96
N TRP A 364 -13.49 8.59 -20.86
CA TRP A 364 -14.80 9.15 -20.55
C TRP A 364 -15.55 8.28 -19.52
N ARG A 365 -15.61 6.95 -19.71
CA ARG A 365 -16.26 6.03 -18.78
C ARG A 365 -15.55 5.98 -17.42
N LEU A 366 -14.22 5.94 -17.40
CA LEU A 366 -13.46 5.99 -16.12
C LEU A 366 -13.69 7.31 -15.37
N LYS A 367 -13.78 8.45 -16.05
CA LYS A 367 -14.16 9.71 -15.41
C LYS A 367 -15.60 9.69 -14.89
N ARG A 368 -16.51 9.05 -15.62
CA ARG A 368 -17.90 8.89 -15.22
C ARG A 368 -18.10 7.96 -14.03
N SER A 369 -17.20 6.98 -13.83
CA SER A 369 -17.29 6.01 -12.72
C SER A 369 -17.37 6.68 -11.34
N TRP A 370 -16.79 7.88 -11.19
CA TRP A 370 -16.94 8.68 -9.98
C TRP A 370 -18.40 9.05 -9.69
N HIS A 371 -19.14 9.51 -10.70
CA HIS A 371 -20.56 9.86 -10.56
C HIS A 371 -21.43 8.63 -10.29
N ASP A 372 -21.12 7.52 -10.98
CA ASP A 372 -21.85 6.26 -10.79
C ASP A 372 -21.64 5.73 -9.37
N TYR A 373 -20.40 5.73 -8.88
CA TYR A 373 -20.06 5.37 -7.50
C TYR A 373 -20.77 6.25 -6.47
N GLN A 374 -20.74 7.58 -6.64
CA GLN A 374 -21.38 8.50 -5.70
C GLN A 374 -22.89 8.26 -5.58
N ARG A 375 -23.57 7.98 -6.69
CA ARG A 375 -25.02 7.69 -6.65
C ARG A 375 -25.34 6.45 -5.81
N HIS A 376 -24.54 5.40 -5.91
CA HIS A 376 -24.71 4.20 -5.10
C HIS A 376 -24.36 4.47 -3.62
N MET A 377 -23.41 5.37 -3.35
CA MET A 377 -23.03 5.73 -1.99
C MET A 377 -23.99 6.69 -1.28
N ASN A 378 -25.05 7.17 -1.93
CA ASN A 378 -26.02 8.05 -1.26
C ASN A 378 -26.70 7.38 -0.06
N ASP A 379 -26.97 6.07 -0.15
CA ASP A 379 -27.66 5.30 0.87
C ASP A 379 -26.71 4.56 1.82
N TYR A 380 -25.39 4.60 1.60
CA TYR A 380 -24.40 3.86 2.38
C TYR A 380 -23.30 4.79 2.89
N ASP A 381 -22.80 4.50 4.10
CA ASP A 381 -21.63 5.19 4.69
C ASP A 381 -20.31 4.59 4.21
N ALA A 382 -20.30 3.28 3.97
CA ALA A 382 -19.13 2.54 3.44
C ALA A 382 -19.58 1.31 2.64
N VAL A 383 -18.66 0.73 1.87
CA VAL A 383 -18.83 -0.58 1.22
C VAL A 383 -17.75 -1.51 1.73
N LEU A 384 -18.14 -2.68 2.24
CA LEU A 384 -17.27 -3.78 2.66
C LEU A 384 -17.06 -4.75 1.50
N THR A 385 -15.80 -5.04 1.17
CA THR A 385 -15.41 -5.98 0.11
C THR A 385 -14.20 -6.80 0.52
N PRO A 386 -13.84 -7.87 -0.18
CA PRO A 386 -12.47 -8.36 -0.18
C PRO A 386 -11.48 -7.27 -0.62
N VAL A 387 -10.20 -7.38 -0.22
CA VAL A 387 -9.12 -6.62 -0.86
C VAL A 387 -8.72 -7.28 -2.17
N LEU A 388 -8.61 -8.60 -2.15
CA LEU A 388 -8.09 -9.49 -3.18
C LEU A 388 -9.09 -10.61 -3.49
N GLY A 389 -9.07 -11.16 -4.70
CA GLY A 389 -9.97 -12.21 -5.12
C GLY A 389 -9.66 -13.58 -4.51
N HIS A 390 -8.45 -13.76 -3.98
CA HIS A 390 -8.02 -14.97 -3.29
C HIS A 390 -6.89 -14.69 -2.31
N THR A 391 -6.56 -15.66 -1.46
CA THR A 391 -5.44 -15.62 -0.51
C THR A 391 -4.11 -15.31 -1.21
N THR A 392 -3.15 -14.81 -0.44
CA THR A 392 -1.82 -14.42 -0.93
C THR A 392 -1.13 -15.58 -1.66
N PRO A 393 -0.68 -15.42 -2.92
CA PRO A 393 -0.07 -16.50 -3.69
C PRO A 393 1.40 -16.71 -3.34
N GLN A 394 1.91 -17.91 -3.64
CA GLN A 394 3.34 -18.20 -3.58
C GLN A 394 4.13 -17.35 -4.59
N LEU A 395 5.40 -17.09 -4.26
CA LEU A 395 6.35 -16.50 -5.19
C LEU A 395 6.43 -17.32 -6.47
N GLY A 396 6.59 -16.66 -7.61
CA GLY A 396 6.56 -17.26 -8.94
C GLY A 396 5.18 -17.26 -9.60
N HIS A 397 4.07 -17.25 -8.83
CA HIS A 397 2.72 -17.25 -9.40
C HIS A 397 2.43 -16.00 -10.25
N LEU A 398 2.86 -14.82 -9.76
CA LEU A 398 2.73 -13.54 -10.45
C LEU A 398 4.07 -13.00 -10.97
N ASN A 399 5.06 -13.87 -11.15
CA ASN A 399 6.36 -13.46 -11.68
C ASN A 399 6.21 -12.97 -13.14
N PRO A 400 6.83 -11.82 -13.52
CA PRO A 400 6.74 -11.28 -14.87
C PRO A 400 7.44 -12.12 -15.95
N GLY A 401 8.14 -13.20 -15.59
CA GLY A 401 8.62 -14.24 -16.49
C GLY A 401 7.56 -15.24 -16.97
N VAL A 402 6.38 -15.27 -16.33
CA VAL A 402 5.22 -16.07 -16.77
C VAL A 402 4.69 -15.49 -18.11
N PRO A 403 4.24 -16.32 -19.08
CA PRO A 403 3.62 -15.84 -20.31
C PRO A 403 2.52 -14.81 -20.04
N PHE A 404 2.51 -13.71 -20.81
CA PHE A 404 1.65 -12.55 -20.55
C PHE A 404 0.18 -12.88 -20.35
N ASP A 405 -0.42 -13.69 -21.24
CA ASP A 405 -1.85 -13.99 -21.15
C ASP A 405 -2.21 -14.73 -19.87
N THR A 406 -1.36 -15.69 -19.45
CA THR A 406 -1.52 -16.39 -18.16
C THR A 406 -1.31 -15.45 -16.97
N LEU A 407 -0.29 -14.60 -17.01
CA LEU A 407 -0.03 -13.63 -15.96
C LEU A 407 -1.17 -12.62 -15.84
N PHE A 408 -1.67 -12.13 -16.98
CA PHE A 408 -2.75 -11.15 -17.03
C PHE A 408 -4.06 -11.73 -16.47
N GLU A 409 -4.41 -12.97 -16.79
CA GLU A 409 -5.54 -13.68 -16.19
C GLU A 409 -5.40 -13.81 -14.68
N ARG A 410 -4.23 -14.27 -14.19
CA ARG A 410 -3.94 -14.37 -12.75
C ARG A 410 -4.07 -13.01 -12.05
N LEU A 411 -3.53 -11.95 -12.65
CA LEU A 411 -3.62 -10.61 -12.11
C LEU A 411 -5.05 -10.07 -12.07
N THR A 412 -5.84 -10.27 -13.11
CA THR A 412 -7.24 -9.80 -13.15
C THR A 412 -8.11 -10.55 -12.16
N ARG A 413 -7.86 -11.84 -11.91
CA ARG A 413 -8.51 -12.61 -10.87
C ARG A 413 -8.11 -12.16 -9.47
N TYR A 414 -6.82 -11.90 -9.25
CA TYR A 414 -6.27 -11.51 -7.95
C TYR A 414 -6.65 -10.07 -7.58
N VAL A 415 -6.45 -9.11 -8.50
CA VAL A 415 -6.65 -7.66 -8.29
C VAL A 415 -8.05 -7.24 -8.75
N SER A 416 -9.09 -7.85 -8.21
CA SER A 416 -10.45 -7.67 -8.72
C SER A 416 -11.27 -6.60 -8.00
N PHE A 417 -10.86 -6.12 -6.82
CA PHE A 417 -11.65 -5.17 -6.03
C PHE A 417 -11.02 -3.78 -5.90
N THR A 418 -9.70 -3.72 -5.78
CA THR A 418 -9.00 -2.47 -5.44
C THR A 418 -9.04 -1.38 -6.51
N PRO A 419 -9.04 -1.66 -7.86
CA PRO A 419 -8.97 -0.64 -8.89
C PRO A 419 -10.13 0.36 -8.91
N LEU A 420 -11.30 -0.04 -8.38
CA LEU A 420 -12.47 0.80 -8.32
C LEU A 420 -12.21 2.10 -7.54
N ALA A 421 -11.60 2.02 -6.36
CA ALA A 421 -11.26 3.19 -5.56
C ALA A 421 -10.25 4.11 -6.25
N ASN A 422 -9.39 3.58 -7.13
CA ASN A 422 -8.44 4.37 -7.90
C ASN A 422 -9.12 5.18 -9.01
N ALA A 423 -9.97 4.55 -9.80
CA ALA A 423 -10.69 5.20 -10.90
C ALA A 423 -11.67 6.25 -10.37
N THR A 424 -12.47 5.91 -9.37
CA THR A 424 -13.45 6.81 -8.74
C THR A 424 -12.80 7.92 -7.91
N GLY A 425 -11.58 7.68 -7.38
CA GLY A 425 -10.91 8.60 -6.46
C GLY A 425 -11.43 8.52 -5.01
N ALA A 426 -12.31 7.56 -4.71
CA ALA A 426 -12.83 7.35 -3.36
C ALA A 426 -11.73 6.87 -2.38
N PRO A 427 -11.83 7.18 -1.09
CA PRO A 427 -10.93 6.61 -0.09
C PRO A 427 -11.24 5.13 0.12
N ALA A 428 -10.21 4.35 0.44
CA ALA A 428 -10.39 2.93 0.78
C ALA A 428 -9.30 2.47 1.76
N ILE A 429 -9.67 1.63 2.73
CA ILE A 429 -8.77 1.08 3.74
C ILE A 429 -8.79 -0.45 3.71
N ALA A 430 -7.61 -1.06 3.78
CA ALA A 430 -7.43 -2.49 4.01
C ALA A 430 -7.11 -2.73 5.48
N LEU A 431 -7.80 -3.71 6.09
CA LEU A 431 -7.65 -4.09 7.50
C LEU A 431 -7.48 -5.61 7.61
N PRO A 432 -6.51 -6.12 8.40
CA PRO A 432 -6.30 -7.56 8.58
C PRO A 432 -7.36 -8.12 9.52
N MET A 433 -8.27 -8.95 9.00
CA MET A 433 -9.42 -9.46 9.74
C MET A 433 -9.46 -10.98 9.85
N GLY A 434 -8.53 -11.69 9.19
CA GLY A 434 -8.47 -13.14 9.21
C GLY A 434 -7.07 -13.68 8.91
N GLU A 435 -6.99 -15.01 8.98
CA GLU A 435 -5.78 -15.77 8.66
C GLU A 435 -6.17 -16.95 7.76
N SER A 436 -5.36 -17.21 6.74
CA SER A 436 -5.56 -18.36 5.84
C SER A 436 -5.08 -19.66 6.48
N SER A 437 -5.44 -20.81 5.87
CA SER A 437 -4.92 -22.14 6.20
C SER A 437 -3.39 -22.25 6.08
N GLN A 438 -2.76 -21.31 5.36
CA GLN A 438 -1.30 -21.19 5.24
C GLN A 438 -0.69 -20.21 6.26
N HIS A 439 -1.46 -19.81 7.26
CA HIS A 439 -1.04 -18.85 8.29
C HIS A 439 -0.59 -17.48 7.73
N LEU A 440 -1.21 -17.05 6.65
CA LEU A 440 -1.01 -15.73 6.05
C LEU A 440 -2.21 -14.82 6.38
N PRO A 441 -1.99 -13.52 6.55
CA PRO A 441 -3.08 -12.57 6.78
C PRO A 441 -4.09 -12.56 5.63
N ILE A 442 -5.37 -12.43 5.99
CA ILE A 442 -6.46 -12.10 5.07
C ILE A 442 -7.06 -10.76 5.51
N SER A 443 -7.14 -9.82 4.59
CA SER A 443 -7.70 -8.50 4.87
C SER A 443 -9.02 -8.27 4.16
N VAL A 444 -9.83 -7.40 4.76
CA VAL A 444 -11.03 -6.84 4.15
C VAL A 444 -10.79 -5.40 3.74
N GLN A 445 -11.59 -4.89 2.81
CA GLN A 445 -11.54 -3.52 2.35
C GLN A 445 -12.84 -2.79 2.69
N PHE A 446 -12.70 -1.57 3.22
CA PHE A 446 -13.81 -0.62 3.26
C PHE A 446 -13.54 0.50 2.28
N MET A 447 -14.53 0.81 1.42
CA MET A 447 -14.52 1.98 0.55
C MET A 447 -15.52 3.01 1.09
N GLY A 448 -15.10 4.27 1.22
CA GLY A 448 -15.91 5.35 1.78
C GLY A 448 -16.48 6.30 0.74
N ARG A 449 -17.31 7.23 1.19
CA ARG A 449 -17.71 8.39 0.39
C ARG A 449 -16.50 9.25 0.07
N HIS A 450 -16.54 9.94 -1.06
CA HIS A 450 -15.44 10.81 -1.48
C HIS A 450 -15.19 11.92 -0.43
N GLY A 451 -13.99 11.96 0.11
CA GLY A 451 -13.58 12.89 1.16
C GLY A 451 -13.87 12.42 2.59
N ASP A 452 -14.38 11.21 2.79
CA ASP A 452 -14.77 10.70 4.12
C ASP A 452 -13.83 9.58 4.61
N GLU A 453 -12.55 9.90 4.72
CA GLU A 453 -11.56 9.05 5.39
C GLU A 453 -11.89 8.89 6.88
N ARG A 454 -12.56 9.87 7.48
CA ARG A 454 -12.95 9.84 8.89
C ARG A 454 -13.79 8.62 9.22
N THR A 455 -14.86 8.37 8.47
CA THR A 455 -15.73 7.18 8.67
C THR A 455 -14.94 5.88 8.55
N LEU A 456 -13.99 5.78 7.58
CA LEU A 456 -13.15 4.60 7.43
C LEU A 456 -12.20 4.38 8.63
N LEU A 457 -11.63 5.46 9.16
CA LEU A 457 -10.79 5.39 10.37
C LEU A 457 -11.61 5.02 11.61
N GLU A 458 -12.82 5.56 11.76
CA GLU A 458 -13.74 5.23 12.86
C GLU A 458 -14.12 3.75 12.84
N ILE A 459 -14.43 3.17 11.66
CA ILE A 459 -14.65 1.72 11.46
C ILE A 459 -13.39 0.93 11.84
N ALA A 460 -12.23 1.37 11.36
CA ALA A 460 -10.96 0.70 11.61
C ALA A 460 -10.62 0.66 13.12
N TYR A 461 -10.82 1.76 13.85
CA TYR A 461 -10.66 1.78 15.30
C TYR A 461 -11.64 0.85 16.03
N ALA A 462 -12.90 0.80 15.57
CA ALA A 462 -13.91 -0.10 16.17
C ALA A 462 -13.48 -1.56 15.99
N LEU A 463 -12.98 -1.94 14.81
CA LEU A 463 -12.50 -3.29 14.54
C LEU A 463 -11.21 -3.59 15.29
N GLU A 464 -10.22 -2.69 15.29
CA GLU A 464 -8.95 -2.87 16.03
C GLU A 464 -9.19 -3.07 17.54
N ALA A 465 -10.13 -2.33 18.13
CA ALA A 465 -10.45 -2.43 19.56
C ALA A 465 -11.19 -3.73 19.92
N ASN A 466 -12.09 -4.22 19.07
CA ASN A 466 -12.94 -5.38 19.35
C ASN A 466 -12.41 -6.69 18.74
N HIS A 467 -11.54 -6.61 17.75
CA HIS A 467 -10.90 -7.74 17.07
C HIS A 467 -9.46 -7.36 16.70
N PRO A 468 -8.57 -7.21 17.71
CA PRO A 468 -7.19 -6.82 17.48
C PRO A 468 -6.47 -7.89 16.65
N TRP A 469 -5.80 -7.44 15.58
CA TRP A 469 -4.97 -8.32 14.76
C TRP A 469 -3.54 -8.42 15.32
N PRO A 470 -2.93 -9.62 15.30
CA PRO A 470 -1.60 -9.80 15.84
C PRO A 470 -0.53 -9.19 14.95
N THR A 471 0.51 -8.63 15.56
CA THR A 471 1.78 -8.40 14.87
C THR A 471 2.55 -9.70 14.70
N LEU A 472 3.56 -9.73 13.82
CA LEU A 472 4.43 -10.92 13.68
C LEU A 472 5.12 -11.33 14.99
N SER A 473 5.49 -10.37 15.85
CA SER A 473 6.09 -10.70 17.14
C SER A 473 5.12 -11.40 18.08
N GLN A 474 3.85 -11.00 18.07
CA GLN A 474 2.78 -11.63 18.86
C GLN A 474 2.42 -13.01 18.31
N ALA A 475 2.25 -13.13 17.00
CA ALA A 475 1.96 -14.40 16.34
C ALA A 475 3.08 -15.45 16.50
N ALA A 476 4.34 -15.02 16.61
CA ALA A 476 5.46 -15.92 16.88
C ALA A 476 5.45 -16.46 18.32
N ARG A 477 5.02 -15.66 19.29
CA ARG A 477 4.91 -16.07 20.72
C ARG A 477 3.76 -17.06 20.94
N SER A 478 2.61 -16.85 20.25
CA SER A 478 1.44 -17.73 20.37
C SER A 478 1.70 -19.16 19.88
N ASN A 479 2.62 -19.34 18.94
CA ASN A 479 2.97 -20.68 18.41
C ASN A 479 4.04 -21.40 19.26
N GLN A 480 4.61 -20.76 20.28
CA GLN A 480 5.60 -21.36 21.19
C GLN A 480 5.00 -21.72 22.57
N ALA A 481 3.76 -21.29 22.84
CA ALA A 481 2.97 -21.63 24.01
C ALA A 481 1.98 -22.77 23.71
#